data_9852d171424e39e8ff40c152707b720d
#
_entry.id   9852d171424e39e8ff40c152707b720d
#
_cell.length_a   1.000
_cell.length_b   1.000
_cell.length_c   1.000
_cell.angle_alpha   90.00
_cell.angle_beta   90.00
_cell.angle_gamma   90.00
#
_symmetry.space_group_name_H-M   'P 1'
#
loop_
_entity.id
_entity.type
_entity.pdbx_description
1 polymer ?
#
loop_
_entity_poly.entity_id
_entity_poly.type
_entity_poly.pdbx_seq_one_letter_code
_entity_poly.pdbx_strand_id
1 'polypeptide(L)'
;GSEMCIRDRLDYYGRTTSYGNPFLDFRNNIKELDRNTIIFGHHMRSGDQVFSELTDYLTIDGFKRNPVIEYNTLYADYQWKVYAVFLTNSKAEHDNGYIFNYIFTNLSSDDKFKEYISEIDQRKLYSTGVDIRPDDKILTLSTCNYDWDEQRLVVVARLVREGEDASVDTSLAKKNENPRYP
;
A
#
# COMPACT_ATOMS: atom_id res chain seq x y z
N GLY A 1 -19.67 -9.05 0.80
CA GLY A 1 -18.42 -8.37 0.51
C GLY A 1 -18.02 -7.45 1.64
N SER A 2 -16.73 -7.20 1.85
CA SER A 2 -16.30 -6.24 2.87
C SER A 2 -16.81 -4.83 2.54
N GLU A 3 -17.06 -3.98 3.55
CA GLU A 3 -17.46 -2.57 3.34
C GLU A 3 -16.50 -1.82 2.41
N MET A 4 -15.22 -2.17 2.41
CA MET A 4 -14.23 -1.62 1.50
C MET A 4 -14.56 -1.92 0.04
N CYS A 5 -14.94 -3.15 -0.30
CA CYS A 5 -15.32 -3.53 -1.68
C CYS A 5 -16.65 -2.91 -2.13
N ILE A 6 -17.42 -2.33 -1.23
CA ILE A 6 -18.63 -1.57 -1.57
C ILE A 6 -18.25 -0.10 -1.82
N ARG A 7 -17.40 0.48 -0.96
CA ARG A 7 -16.97 1.88 -1.07
C ARG A 7 -16.11 2.17 -2.28
N ASP A 8 -15.22 1.24 -2.66
CA ASP A 8 -14.34 1.41 -3.82
C ASP A 8 -15.09 1.42 -5.17
N ARG A 9 -16.41 1.11 -5.15
CA ARG A 9 -17.32 1.20 -6.29
C ARG A 9 -18.26 2.42 -6.24
N LEU A 10 -18.00 3.39 -5.40
CA LEU A 10 -18.79 4.62 -5.33
C LEU A 10 -18.03 5.77 -5.99
N ASP A 11 -18.78 6.64 -6.72
CA ASP A 11 -18.25 7.90 -7.21
C ASP A 11 -18.23 8.97 -6.08
N TYR A 12 -17.73 10.15 -6.40
CA TYR A 12 -17.69 11.29 -5.48
C TYR A 12 -19.07 11.65 -4.90
N TYR A 13 -20.14 11.37 -5.62
CA TYR A 13 -21.52 11.65 -5.20
C TYR A 13 -22.17 10.47 -4.45
N GLY A 14 -21.43 9.41 -4.17
CA GLY A 14 -21.93 8.21 -3.50
C GLY A 14 -22.78 7.30 -4.40
N ARG A 15 -22.72 7.46 -5.72
CA ARG A 15 -23.45 6.63 -6.67
C ARG A 15 -22.57 5.44 -7.10
N THR A 16 -23.18 4.26 -7.23
CA THR A 16 -22.48 3.06 -7.69
C THR A 16 -21.97 3.26 -9.12
N THR A 17 -20.68 3.01 -9.32
CA THR A 17 -20.03 3.01 -10.64
C THR A 17 -19.19 1.75 -10.81
N SER A 18 -18.87 1.43 -12.08
CA SER A 18 -17.94 0.33 -12.39
C SER A 18 -16.49 0.69 -12.04
N TYR A 19 -16.19 1.98 -11.91
CA TYR A 19 -14.83 2.49 -11.77
C TYR A 19 -14.46 2.82 -10.32
N GLY A 20 -15.43 3.34 -9.53
CA GLY A 20 -15.18 3.87 -8.21
C GLY A 20 -14.19 5.03 -8.19
N ASN A 21 -13.86 5.52 -7.02
CA ASN A 21 -12.79 6.48 -6.80
C ASN A 21 -11.85 5.96 -5.70
N PRO A 22 -10.55 6.23 -5.77
CA PRO A 22 -9.68 6.05 -4.62
C PRO A 22 -10.22 6.86 -3.42
N PHE A 23 -10.14 6.29 -2.24
CA PHE A 23 -10.60 6.97 -1.04
C PHE A 23 -9.63 6.76 0.12
N LEU A 24 -9.46 7.82 0.90
CA LEU A 24 -8.70 7.80 2.13
C LEU A 24 -9.46 7.03 3.22
N ASP A 25 -8.76 6.28 4.06
CA ASP A 25 -9.36 5.67 5.25
C ASP A 25 -9.96 6.78 6.15
N PHE A 26 -11.19 6.60 6.58
CA PHE A 26 -11.93 7.61 7.34
C PHE A 26 -11.28 7.98 8.69
N ARG A 27 -10.37 7.15 9.19
CA ARG A 27 -9.63 7.37 10.43
C ARG A 27 -8.41 8.28 10.23
N ASN A 28 -7.96 8.44 8.96
CA ASN A 28 -6.83 9.30 8.68
C ASN A 28 -7.18 10.79 8.83
N ASN A 29 -6.24 11.54 9.40
CA ASN A 29 -6.34 12.98 9.48
C ASN A 29 -5.99 13.61 8.11
N ILE A 30 -6.85 14.51 7.63
CA ILE A 30 -6.64 15.19 6.32
C ILE A 30 -5.71 16.40 6.41
N LYS A 31 -5.43 16.92 7.60
CA LYS A 31 -4.59 18.13 7.82
C LYS A 31 -3.15 17.78 8.18
N GLU A 32 -2.98 16.69 8.93
CA GLU A 32 -1.69 16.24 9.42
C GLU A 32 -1.54 14.76 9.09
N LEU A 33 -0.38 14.39 8.53
CA LEU A 33 -0.13 12.98 8.23
C LEU A 33 -0.07 12.16 9.51
N ASP A 34 -0.88 11.13 9.59
CA ASP A 34 -0.74 10.06 10.57
C ASP A 34 0.56 9.27 10.34
N ARG A 35 0.87 8.32 11.21
CA ARG A 35 1.99 7.40 10.99
C ARG A 35 1.79 6.58 9.73
N ASN A 36 0.55 6.18 9.44
CA ASN A 36 0.16 5.47 8.22
C ASN A 36 -1.05 6.14 7.57
N THR A 37 -0.84 6.71 6.39
CA THR A 37 -1.91 7.21 5.52
C THR A 37 -2.35 6.07 4.60
N ILE A 38 -3.64 5.71 4.63
CA ILE A 38 -4.14 4.54 3.91
C ILE A 38 -5.11 4.99 2.82
N ILE A 39 -4.83 4.60 1.58
CA ILE A 39 -5.69 4.86 0.43
C ILE A 39 -6.12 3.53 -0.16
N PHE A 40 -7.42 3.38 -0.31
CA PHE A 40 -8.05 2.25 -0.98
C PHE A 40 -8.48 2.67 -2.38
N GLY A 41 -8.40 1.73 -3.33
CA GLY A 41 -8.89 1.93 -4.67
C GLY A 41 -9.29 0.63 -5.33
N HIS A 42 -10.20 0.75 -6.30
CA HIS A 42 -10.69 -0.39 -7.05
C HIS A 42 -9.70 -0.76 -8.16
N HIS A 43 -9.39 -2.05 -8.26
CA HIS A 43 -8.69 -2.60 -9.42
C HIS A 43 -9.72 -3.15 -10.42
N MET A 44 -9.57 -2.81 -11.68
CA MET A 44 -10.40 -3.34 -12.76
C MET A 44 -9.62 -4.39 -13.56
N ARG A 45 -10.29 -5.50 -13.90
CA ARG A 45 -9.71 -6.56 -14.75
C ARG A 45 -9.42 -6.10 -16.18
N SER A 46 -10.08 -5.04 -16.64
CA SER A 46 -9.91 -4.48 -17.99
C SER A 46 -9.87 -2.96 -17.94
N GLY A 47 -8.82 -2.37 -18.51
CA GLY A 47 -8.64 -0.93 -18.63
C GLY A 47 -7.65 -0.31 -17.65
N ASP A 48 -7.05 0.81 -18.04
CA ASP A 48 -6.00 1.54 -17.32
C ASP A 48 -6.60 2.55 -16.33
N GLN A 49 -7.60 2.14 -15.55
CA GLN A 49 -8.33 3.08 -14.72
C GLN A 49 -8.14 2.81 -13.23
N VAL A 50 -8.16 3.89 -12.44
CA VAL A 50 -8.06 3.90 -10.98
C VAL A 50 -6.75 3.25 -10.52
N PHE A 51 -6.77 2.30 -9.59
CA PHE A 51 -5.58 1.61 -9.05
C PHE A 51 -5.10 0.43 -9.91
N SER A 52 -5.52 0.30 -11.16
CA SER A 52 -5.02 -0.76 -12.05
C SER A 52 -3.50 -0.70 -12.24
N GLU A 53 -2.92 0.49 -12.26
CA GLU A 53 -1.46 0.70 -12.36
C GLU A 53 -0.68 0.15 -11.15
N LEU A 54 -1.34 -0.08 -10.00
CA LEU A 54 -0.67 -0.72 -8.86
C LEU A 54 -0.20 -2.13 -9.18
N THR A 55 -0.80 -2.81 -10.15
CA THR A 55 -0.35 -4.14 -10.57
C THR A 55 1.02 -4.13 -11.23
N ASP A 56 1.49 -3.00 -11.73
CA ASP A 56 2.86 -2.86 -12.24
C ASP A 56 3.88 -3.16 -11.15
N TYR A 57 3.58 -2.80 -9.90
CA TYR A 57 4.43 -3.09 -8.75
C TYR A 57 4.54 -4.58 -8.39
N LEU A 58 3.77 -5.47 -8.99
CA LEU A 58 3.98 -6.91 -8.84
C LEU A 58 5.33 -7.36 -9.38
N THR A 59 5.97 -6.54 -10.21
CA THR A 59 7.27 -6.80 -10.80
C THR A 59 8.33 -5.77 -10.38
N ILE A 60 9.59 -6.21 -10.30
CA ILE A 60 10.72 -5.30 -10.05
C ILE A 60 10.83 -4.25 -11.17
N ASP A 61 10.55 -4.61 -12.42
CA ASP A 61 10.61 -3.66 -13.53
C ASP A 61 9.54 -2.57 -13.42
N GLY A 62 8.35 -2.90 -12.94
CA GLY A 62 7.32 -1.91 -12.63
C GLY A 62 7.75 -0.96 -11.50
N PHE A 63 8.30 -1.50 -10.42
CA PHE A 63 8.90 -0.69 -9.36
C PHE A 63 10.01 0.25 -9.89
N LYS A 64 10.90 -0.25 -10.76
CA LYS A 64 11.99 0.56 -11.33
C LYS A 64 11.50 1.73 -12.17
N ARG A 65 10.34 1.60 -12.83
CA ARG A 65 9.73 2.72 -13.57
C ARG A 65 9.18 3.80 -12.66
N ASN A 66 8.62 3.41 -11.51
CA ASN A 66 7.94 4.32 -10.58
C ASN A 66 8.36 4.06 -9.12
N PRO A 67 9.64 4.30 -8.75
CA PRO A 67 10.13 3.97 -7.40
C PRO A 67 9.67 4.97 -6.33
N VAL A 68 9.13 6.12 -6.75
CA VAL A 68 8.64 7.20 -5.89
C VAL A 68 7.18 7.49 -6.25
N ILE A 69 6.34 7.57 -5.25
CA ILE A 69 4.93 7.91 -5.39
C ILE A 69 4.75 9.37 -4.95
N GLU A 70 4.01 10.15 -5.71
CA GLU A 70 3.56 11.48 -5.33
C GLU A 70 2.13 11.38 -4.79
N TYR A 71 1.94 11.79 -3.55
CA TYR A 71 0.63 11.94 -2.96
C TYR A 71 0.57 13.28 -2.23
N ASN A 72 -0.17 14.21 -2.82
CA ASN A 72 -0.29 15.58 -2.38
C ASN A 72 -1.63 15.78 -1.67
N THR A 73 -1.62 16.64 -0.67
CA THR A 73 -2.82 17.11 0.02
C THR A 73 -3.12 18.56 -0.36
N LEU A 74 -4.22 19.10 0.13
CA LEU A 74 -4.51 20.54 -0.03
C LEU A 74 -3.51 21.42 0.75
N TYR A 75 -2.67 20.85 1.61
CA TYR A 75 -1.81 21.58 2.54
C TYR A 75 -0.32 21.45 2.21
N ALA A 76 0.08 20.36 1.54
CA ALA A 76 1.47 20.10 1.20
C ALA A 76 1.61 19.04 0.11
N ASP A 77 2.74 19.10 -0.60
CA ASP A 77 3.18 18.10 -1.57
C ASP A 77 4.12 17.13 -0.89
N TYR A 78 3.90 15.83 -1.15
CA TYR A 78 4.66 14.76 -0.52
C TYR A 78 5.17 13.78 -1.55
N GLN A 79 6.41 13.30 -1.34
CA GLN A 79 7.04 12.24 -2.11
C GLN A 79 7.31 11.04 -1.19
N TRP A 80 7.03 9.84 -1.71
CA TRP A 80 7.07 8.61 -0.95
C TRP A 80 7.89 7.56 -1.69
N LYS A 81 8.96 7.06 -1.07
CA LYS A 81 9.79 5.98 -1.63
C LYS A 81 9.13 4.64 -1.38
N VAL A 82 8.92 3.85 -2.42
CA VAL A 82 8.34 2.52 -2.30
C VAL A 82 9.26 1.61 -1.49
N TYR A 83 8.74 1.16 -0.34
CA TYR A 83 9.45 0.27 0.58
C TYR A 83 9.16 -1.19 0.32
N ALA A 84 7.89 -1.56 0.20
CA ALA A 84 7.47 -2.95 0.04
C ALA A 84 6.21 -3.08 -0.80
N VAL A 85 6.11 -4.20 -1.49
CA VAL A 85 4.93 -4.65 -2.23
C VAL A 85 4.65 -6.08 -1.83
N PHE A 86 3.41 -6.38 -1.46
CA PHE A 86 3.03 -7.71 -1.03
C PHE A 86 1.56 -8.02 -1.32
N LEU A 87 1.25 -9.31 -1.28
CA LEU A 87 -0.10 -9.81 -1.37
C LEU A 87 -0.56 -10.29 0.01
N THR A 88 -1.83 -10.05 0.33
CA THR A 88 -2.42 -10.51 1.59
C THR A 88 -3.88 -10.91 1.38
N ASN A 89 -4.43 -11.67 2.32
CA ASN A 89 -5.83 -12.08 2.32
C ASN A 89 -6.71 -11.07 3.06
N SER A 90 -8.00 -11.08 2.73
CA SER A 90 -9.03 -10.38 3.49
C SER A 90 -9.93 -11.33 4.28
N LYS A 91 -9.78 -12.65 4.09
CA LYS A 91 -10.48 -13.69 4.83
C LYS A 91 -9.49 -14.59 5.55
N ALA A 92 -9.77 -14.88 6.83
CA ALA A 92 -8.92 -15.72 7.66
C ALA A 92 -8.81 -17.17 7.15
N GLU A 93 -9.85 -17.68 6.49
CA GLU A 93 -9.89 -19.04 5.91
C GLU A 93 -8.79 -19.29 4.85
N HIS A 94 -8.29 -18.21 4.22
CA HIS A 94 -7.25 -18.31 3.19
C HIS A 94 -5.82 -18.42 3.77
N ASP A 95 -5.60 -18.13 5.05
CA ASP A 95 -4.29 -18.27 5.74
C ASP A 95 -4.47 -18.94 7.11
N ASN A 96 -5.08 -20.10 7.16
CA ASN A 96 -5.23 -20.92 8.37
C ASN A 96 -5.77 -20.17 9.60
N GLY A 97 -6.66 -19.23 9.40
CA GLY A 97 -7.25 -18.41 10.46
C GLY A 97 -6.51 -17.11 10.74
N TYR A 98 -5.45 -16.78 9.99
CA TYR A 98 -4.67 -15.56 10.18
C TYR A 98 -5.05 -14.48 9.16
N ILE A 99 -5.16 -13.24 9.63
CA ILE A 99 -5.25 -12.03 8.79
C ILE A 99 -4.15 -11.07 9.22
N PHE A 100 -3.28 -10.70 8.30
CA PHE A 100 -2.30 -9.65 8.55
C PHE A 100 -3.00 -8.29 8.60
N ASN A 101 -3.04 -7.69 9.79
CA ASN A 101 -3.63 -6.37 9.96
C ASN A 101 -2.62 -5.28 9.56
N TYR A 102 -2.68 -4.84 8.31
CA TYR A 102 -1.91 -3.71 7.78
C TYR A 102 -2.69 -2.38 7.84
N ILE A 103 -3.95 -2.41 8.28
CA ILE A 103 -4.88 -1.28 8.27
C ILE A 103 -4.89 -0.61 9.65
N PHE A 104 -3.85 0.18 9.95
CA PHE A 104 -3.79 1.04 11.13
C PHE A 104 -3.35 2.44 10.72
N THR A 105 -3.82 3.47 11.40
CA THR A 105 -3.40 4.86 11.16
C THR A 105 -2.27 5.28 12.09
N ASN A 106 -2.31 4.82 13.34
CA ASN A 106 -1.27 5.07 14.34
C ASN A 106 -1.03 3.81 15.16
N LEU A 107 0.21 3.60 15.59
CA LEU A 107 0.61 2.54 16.48
C LEU A 107 1.04 3.11 17.83
N SER A 108 0.78 2.36 18.92
CA SER A 108 1.01 2.80 20.27
C SER A 108 2.48 2.91 20.67
N SER A 109 3.37 2.28 19.92
CA SER A 109 4.82 2.27 20.22
C SER A 109 5.66 1.96 18.97
N ASP A 110 6.95 2.27 19.08
CA ASP A 110 7.95 1.91 18.05
C ASP A 110 8.15 0.40 17.93
N ASP A 111 7.97 -0.36 19.02
CA ASP A 111 8.07 -1.81 18.98
C ASP A 111 6.92 -2.42 18.16
N LYS A 112 5.71 -1.88 18.28
CA LYS A 112 4.58 -2.28 17.41
C LYS A 112 4.85 -1.96 15.95
N PHE A 113 5.52 -0.85 15.67
CA PHE A 113 5.91 -0.51 14.30
C PHE A 113 6.96 -1.50 13.77
N LYS A 114 7.95 -1.88 14.57
CA LYS A 114 8.95 -2.88 14.19
C LYS A 114 8.32 -4.26 13.95
N GLU A 115 7.38 -4.68 14.80
CA GLU A 115 6.60 -5.91 14.58
C GLU A 115 5.88 -5.88 13.23
N TYR A 116 5.21 -4.76 12.93
CA TYR A 116 4.52 -4.57 11.65
C TYR A 116 5.48 -4.64 10.45
N ILE A 117 6.64 -3.99 10.53
CA ILE A 117 7.65 -4.04 9.46
C ILE A 117 8.21 -5.44 9.29
N SER A 118 8.43 -6.18 10.38
CA SER A 118 8.86 -7.58 10.32
C SER A 118 7.85 -8.47 9.60
N GLU A 119 6.55 -8.23 9.82
CA GLU A 119 5.48 -8.95 9.10
C GLU A 119 5.45 -8.60 7.60
N ILE A 120 5.70 -7.34 7.23
CA ILE A 120 5.84 -6.92 5.83
C ILE A 120 7.06 -7.60 5.19
N ASP A 121 8.20 -7.61 5.90
CA ASP A 121 9.46 -8.16 5.38
C ASP A 121 9.37 -9.64 5.03
N GLN A 122 8.52 -10.39 5.74
CA GLN A 122 8.23 -11.79 5.40
C GLN A 122 7.39 -11.94 4.12
N ARG A 123 6.57 -10.93 3.79
CA ARG A 123 5.58 -10.98 2.69
C ARG A 123 6.04 -10.28 1.43
N LYS A 124 6.95 -9.31 1.52
CA LYS A 124 7.35 -8.51 0.36
C LYS A 124 7.84 -9.37 -0.80
N LEU A 125 7.39 -9.05 -2.01
CA LEU A 125 7.72 -9.77 -3.24
C LEU A 125 9.18 -9.56 -3.63
N TYR A 126 9.75 -8.42 -3.25
CA TYR A 126 11.13 -8.04 -3.48
C TYR A 126 11.57 -6.98 -2.47
N SER A 127 12.86 -6.87 -2.23
CA SER A 127 13.43 -5.73 -1.51
C SER A 127 13.64 -4.57 -2.48
N THR A 128 13.41 -3.34 -2.03
CA THR A 128 13.59 -2.12 -2.85
C THR A 128 14.92 -1.41 -2.57
N GLY A 129 15.60 -1.78 -1.48
CA GLY A 129 16.79 -1.05 -0.98
C GLY A 129 16.43 0.18 -0.14
N VAL A 130 15.17 0.56 -0.07
CA VAL A 130 14.71 1.67 0.79
C VAL A 130 14.71 1.24 2.26
N ASP A 131 15.33 2.02 3.12
CA ASP A 131 15.30 1.81 4.57
C ASP A 131 14.01 2.35 5.20
N ILE A 132 13.67 1.87 6.38
CA ILE A 132 12.53 2.36 7.16
C ILE A 132 12.88 2.40 8.65
N ARG A 133 12.38 3.43 9.36
CA ARG A 133 12.62 3.68 10.78
C ARG A 133 11.31 3.83 11.53
N PRO A 134 11.31 3.63 12.85
CA PRO A 134 10.07 3.77 13.64
C PRO A 134 9.43 5.15 13.62
N ASP A 135 10.20 6.21 13.38
CA ASP A 135 9.74 7.60 13.29
C ASP A 135 9.25 7.99 11.89
N ASP A 136 9.46 7.14 10.89
CA ASP A 136 8.98 7.40 9.54
C ASP A 136 7.44 7.38 9.46
N LYS A 137 6.92 8.21 8.57
CA LYS A 137 5.52 8.12 8.11
C LYS A 137 5.44 7.25 6.87
N ILE A 138 4.38 6.49 6.76
CA ILE A 138 4.15 5.58 5.64
C ILE A 138 2.84 5.89 4.93
N LEU A 139 2.82 5.60 3.63
CA LEU A 139 1.65 5.58 2.77
C LEU A 139 1.38 4.13 2.39
N THR A 140 0.15 3.68 2.64
CA THR A 140 -0.32 2.35 2.25
C THR A 140 -1.37 2.48 1.16
N LEU A 141 -1.08 1.96 -0.02
CA LEU A 141 -2.05 1.85 -1.12
C LEU A 141 -2.54 0.40 -1.17
N SER A 142 -3.84 0.20 -1.13
CA SER A 142 -4.45 -1.13 -1.10
C SER A 142 -5.54 -1.27 -2.14
N THR A 143 -5.47 -2.34 -2.95
CA THR A 143 -6.48 -2.67 -3.94
C THR A 143 -6.82 -4.15 -3.94
N CYS A 144 -7.98 -4.50 -4.46
CA CYS A 144 -8.34 -5.90 -4.72
C CYS A 144 -7.40 -6.47 -5.79
N ASN A 145 -6.91 -7.69 -5.59
CA ASN A 145 -6.31 -8.49 -6.64
C ASN A 145 -7.32 -9.59 -7.02
N TYR A 146 -7.51 -9.81 -8.33
CA TYR A 146 -8.50 -10.76 -8.83
C TYR A 146 -7.94 -12.11 -9.24
N ASP A 147 -6.63 -12.32 -9.11
CA ASP A 147 -6.02 -13.62 -9.42
C ASP A 147 -6.49 -14.70 -8.43
N TRP A 148 -6.86 -14.28 -7.21
CA TRP A 148 -7.44 -15.11 -6.15
C TRP A 148 -8.60 -14.36 -5.51
N ASP A 149 -9.67 -15.05 -5.16
CA ASP A 149 -10.84 -14.45 -4.50
C ASP A 149 -10.42 -13.74 -3.21
N GLU A 150 -10.72 -12.43 -3.18
CA GLU A 150 -10.49 -11.54 -2.01
C GLU A 150 -9.02 -11.31 -1.59
N GLN A 151 -8.06 -11.58 -2.47
CA GLN A 151 -6.68 -11.16 -2.27
C GLN A 151 -6.53 -9.64 -2.41
N ARG A 152 -5.61 -9.07 -1.63
CA ARG A 152 -5.25 -7.65 -1.68
C ARG A 152 -3.82 -7.48 -2.16
N LEU A 153 -3.62 -6.59 -3.12
CA LEU A 153 -2.31 -6.05 -3.44
C LEU A 153 -2.09 -4.81 -2.58
N VAL A 154 -0.98 -4.77 -1.88
CA VAL A 154 -0.62 -3.68 -0.98
C VAL A 154 0.76 -3.16 -1.36
N VAL A 155 0.83 -1.84 -1.55
CA VAL A 155 2.08 -1.10 -1.74
C VAL A 155 2.28 -0.21 -0.53
N VAL A 156 3.42 -0.34 0.14
CA VAL A 156 3.82 0.50 1.27
C VAL A 156 5.00 1.35 0.86
N ALA A 157 4.86 2.65 1.03
CA ALA A 157 5.91 3.61 0.74
C ALA A 157 6.24 4.46 1.98
N ARG A 158 7.48 4.89 2.11
CA ARG A 158 7.97 5.74 3.18
C ARG A 158 8.08 7.19 2.70
N LEU A 159 7.62 8.12 3.53
CA LEU A 159 7.79 9.56 3.26
C LEU A 159 9.28 9.90 3.08
N VAL A 160 9.61 10.68 2.07
CA VAL A 160 10.94 11.28 1.92
C VAL A 160 11.20 12.17 3.14
N ARG A 161 12.30 11.93 3.83
CA ARG A 161 12.66 12.66 5.05
C ARG A 161 13.13 14.08 4.70
N GLU A 162 13.05 14.97 5.65
CA GLU A 162 13.57 16.33 5.48
C GLU A 162 15.06 16.31 5.11
N GLY A 163 15.43 17.01 4.03
CA GLY A 163 16.79 17.04 3.51
C GLY A 163 17.26 15.79 2.77
N GLU A 164 16.40 14.76 2.65
CA GLU A 164 16.72 13.56 1.87
C GLU A 164 16.42 13.78 0.38
N ASP A 165 17.30 13.27 -0.49
CA ASP A 165 17.02 13.19 -1.93
C ASP A 165 15.89 12.18 -2.19
N ALA A 166 14.91 12.56 -3.00
CA ALA A 166 13.75 11.72 -3.32
C ALA A 166 14.10 10.54 -4.25
N SER A 167 15.27 10.54 -4.89
CA SER A 167 15.67 9.44 -5.78
C SER A 167 15.83 8.12 -5.02
N VAL A 168 15.62 7.02 -5.73
CA VAL A 168 15.81 5.66 -5.23
C VAL A 168 16.80 4.94 -6.12
N ASP A 169 17.84 4.33 -5.53
CA ASP A 169 18.73 3.44 -6.27
C ASP A 169 18.05 2.10 -6.53
N THR A 170 17.39 2.01 -7.67
CA THR A 170 16.62 0.81 -8.06
C THR A 170 17.51 -0.39 -8.43
N SER A 171 18.83 -0.21 -8.53
CA SER A 171 19.77 -1.33 -8.74
C SER A 171 19.86 -2.26 -7.53
N LEU A 172 19.50 -1.77 -6.35
CA LEU A 172 19.44 -2.53 -5.09
C LEU A 172 18.23 -3.47 -5.00
N ALA A 173 17.28 -3.36 -5.93
CA ALA A 173 16.09 -4.21 -5.93
C ALA A 173 16.44 -5.68 -6.16
N LYS A 174 15.95 -6.55 -5.26
CA LYS A 174 16.20 -8.01 -5.33
C LYS A 174 14.91 -8.76 -5.06
N LYS A 175 14.65 -9.77 -5.89
CA LYS A 175 13.51 -10.67 -5.71
C LYS A 175 13.60 -11.39 -4.35
N ASN A 176 12.47 -11.53 -3.68
CA ASN A 176 12.34 -12.43 -2.55
C ASN A 176 11.97 -13.81 -3.10
N GLU A 177 12.81 -14.81 -2.87
CA GLU A 177 12.59 -16.16 -3.41
C GLU A 177 11.51 -16.93 -2.62
N ASN A 178 11.23 -16.52 -1.39
CA ASN A 178 10.27 -17.19 -0.52
C ASN A 178 9.35 -16.19 0.22
N PRO A 179 8.56 -15.37 -0.51
CA PRO A 179 7.62 -14.49 0.15
C PRO A 179 6.51 -15.31 0.81
N ARG A 180 6.09 -14.89 2.01
CA ARG A 180 4.93 -15.47 2.66
C ARG A 180 3.67 -15.01 1.95
N TYR A 181 3.04 -15.92 1.24
CA TYR A 181 1.70 -15.71 0.68
C TYR A 181 0.61 -16.09 1.70
N PRO A 182 -0.60 -15.50 1.56
CA PRO A 182 -1.77 -15.96 2.31
C PRO A 182 -2.20 -17.36 1.94
#